data_b1a3356efd641573da2a4585e45c62cc
#
_entry.id   b1a3356efd641573da2a4585e45c62cc
#
_cell.length_a   1.000
_cell.length_b   1.000
_cell.length_c   1.000
_cell.angle_alpha   90.00
_cell.angle_beta   90.00
_cell.angle_gamma   90.00
#
_symmetry.space_group_name_H-M   'P 1'
#
loop_
_entity.id
_entity.type
_entity.pdbx_description
1 polymer ?
#
loop_
_entity_poly.entity_id
_entity_poly.type
_entity_poly.pdbx_seq_one_letter_code
_entity_poly.pdbx_strand_id
1 'polypeptide(L)'
;MAILAMVVFHFTFDLMYFGYIKAGTVFQPEWRMFERSIAISFLFLAGLSWQHTHRAGIKWLTVWRRVAVLGAAAVGISIVTYFTFGPYMIRFGILHLILMMSLLSLPLLSLHWAAPLACAVALGSYFIWADGPIQGSVWWMWFIWTNETAGSVDYRPIMPWGFAFFVGMGAHALMTHLNAFAYHGPERGWTRPFAFAGRHSLAIYLIHQPILFAGFNIYGFFVV
;
A
#
# COMPACT_ATOMS: atom_id res chain seq x y z
N MET A 1 -7.79 3.03 -10.91
CA MET A 1 -6.62 2.66 -11.73
C MET A 1 -5.56 1.88 -10.94
N ALA A 2 -5.17 2.27 -9.70
CA ALA A 2 -4.15 1.53 -8.90
C ALA A 2 -4.45 0.03 -8.71
N ILE A 3 -5.72 -0.34 -8.46
CA ILE A 3 -6.13 -1.76 -8.32
C ILE A 3 -5.87 -2.54 -9.61
N LEU A 4 -6.21 -1.99 -10.77
CA LEU A 4 -5.97 -2.65 -12.05
C LEU A 4 -4.48 -2.84 -12.31
N ALA A 5 -3.68 -1.80 -12.05
CA ALA A 5 -2.23 -1.87 -12.17
C ALA A 5 -1.62 -2.94 -11.25
N MET A 6 -2.13 -3.06 -10.01
CA MET A 6 -1.74 -4.09 -9.07
C MET A 6 -2.05 -5.50 -9.61
N VAL A 7 -3.24 -5.72 -10.14
CA VAL A 7 -3.62 -7.03 -10.72
C VAL A 7 -2.71 -7.38 -11.91
N VAL A 8 -2.42 -6.41 -12.79
CA VAL A 8 -1.50 -6.60 -13.93
C VAL A 8 -0.09 -6.96 -13.45
N PHE A 9 0.42 -6.27 -12.44
CA PHE A 9 1.74 -6.57 -11.89
C PHE A 9 1.80 -7.99 -11.32
N HIS A 10 0.82 -8.38 -10.50
CA HIS A 10 0.80 -9.70 -9.87
C HIS A 10 0.55 -10.83 -10.89
N PHE A 11 -0.28 -10.60 -11.89
CA PHE A 11 -0.44 -11.54 -13.00
C PHE A 11 0.89 -11.78 -13.73
N THR A 12 1.67 -10.72 -14.00
CA THR A 12 2.99 -10.85 -14.62
C THR A 12 3.99 -11.54 -13.69
N PHE A 13 3.90 -11.26 -12.38
CA PHE A 13 4.70 -11.97 -11.37
C PHE A 13 4.40 -13.47 -11.39
N ASP A 14 3.12 -13.86 -11.44
CA ASP A 14 2.72 -15.27 -11.48
C ASP A 14 3.15 -15.94 -12.79
N LEU A 15 3.03 -15.26 -13.94
CA LEU A 15 3.59 -15.76 -15.21
C LEU A 15 5.08 -16.10 -15.09
N MET A 16 5.86 -15.25 -14.40
CA MET A 16 7.26 -15.49 -14.13
C MET A 16 7.46 -16.64 -13.14
N TYR A 17 6.68 -16.66 -12.05
CA TYR A 17 6.79 -17.67 -11.00
C TYR A 17 6.49 -19.08 -11.50
N PHE A 18 5.48 -19.24 -12.37
CA PHE A 18 5.12 -20.50 -13.01
C PHE A 18 5.93 -20.82 -14.26
N GLY A 19 6.92 -19.99 -14.63
CA GLY A 19 7.86 -20.27 -15.73
C GLY A 19 7.34 -19.96 -17.14
N TYR A 20 6.22 -19.27 -17.30
CA TYR A 20 5.66 -18.87 -18.60
C TYR A 20 6.43 -17.72 -19.25
N ILE A 21 7.14 -16.92 -18.48
CA ILE A 21 8.02 -15.86 -18.96
C ILE A 21 9.39 -15.97 -18.28
N LYS A 22 10.40 -15.27 -18.85
CA LYS A 22 11.79 -15.30 -18.39
C LYS A 22 11.91 -14.94 -16.90
N ALA A 23 12.67 -15.75 -16.17
CA ALA A 23 13.02 -15.46 -14.78
C ALA A 23 13.70 -14.08 -14.65
N GLY A 24 13.31 -13.31 -13.63
CA GLY A 24 13.85 -11.98 -13.39
C GLY A 24 13.11 -10.83 -14.10
N THR A 25 12.10 -11.09 -14.95
CA THR A 25 11.36 -10.06 -15.69
C THR A 25 10.81 -8.96 -14.78
N VAL A 26 10.11 -9.32 -13.70
CA VAL A 26 9.51 -8.33 -12.77
C VAL A 26 10.54 -7.61 -11.88
N PHE A 27 11.79 -8.04 -11.90
CA PHE A 27 12.89 -7.39 -11.17
C PHE A 27 13.66 -6.38 -12.02
N GLN A 28 13.30 -6.21 -13.29
CA GLN A 28 13.87 -5.18 -14.16
C GLN A 28 13.46 -3.79 -13.69
N PRO A 29 14.26 -2.75 -13.96
CA PRO A 29 14.03 -1.39 -13.47
C PRO A 29 12.63 -0.86 -13.77
N GLU A 30 12.08 -1.12 -14.96
CA GLU A 30 10.77 -0.66 -15.41
C GLU A 30 9.64 -1.27 -14.57
N TRP A 31 9.71 -2.56 -14.31
CA TRP A 31 8.74 -3.27 -13.48
C TRP A 31 8.85 -2.88 -12.02
N ARG A 32 10.06 -2.63 -11.52
CA ARG A 32 10.28 -2.10 -10.17
C ARG A 32 9.69 -0.68 -10.02
N MET A 33 9.86 0.18 -11.04
CA MET A 33 9.22 1.50 -11.05
C MET A 33 7.70 1.37 -11.05
N PHE A 34 7.15 0.48 -11.89
CA PHE A 34 5.72 0.22 -11.94
C PHE A 34 5.17 -0.25 -10.60
N GLU A 35 5.80 -1.23 -9.96
CA GLU A 35 5.46 -1.75 -8.63
C GLU A 35 5.51 -0.64 -7.57
N ARG A 36 6.57 0.16 -7.55
CA ARG A 36 6.69 1.31 -6.64
C ARG A 36 5.58 2.34 -6.85
N SER A 37 5.22 2.64 -8.09
CA SER A 37 4.14 3.57 -8.42
C SER A 37 2.79 3.08 -7.92
N ILE A 38 2.53 1.77 -7.99
CA ILE A 38 1.35 1.13 -7.42
C ILE A 38 1.32 1.32 -5.90
N ALA A 39 2.41 0.98 -5.21
CA ALA A 39 2.50 1.12 -3.76
C ALA A 39 2.31 2.58 -3.30
N ILE A 40 2.99 3.53 -3.95
CA ILE A 40 2.84 4.97 -3.70
C ILE A 40 1.38 5.41 -3.90
N SER A 41 0.72 4.95 -4.97
CA SER A 41 -0.68 5.28 -5.25
C SER A 41 -1.63 4.77 -4.16
N PHE A 42 -1.44 3.53 -3.67
CA PHE A 42 -2.23 2.99 -2.57
C PHE A 42 -2.01 3.75 -1.27
N LEU A 43 -0.77 4.06 -0.91
CA LEU A 43 -0.44 4.82 0.29
C LEU A 43 -1.01 6.25 0.23
N PHE A 44 -0.88 6.92 -0.91
CA PHE A 44 -1.45 8.24 -1.14
C PHE A 44 -2.98 8.24 -0.96
N LEU A 45 -3.68 7.31 -1.61
CA LEU A 45 -5.14 7.19 -1.49
C LEU A 45 -5.57 6.81 -0.07
N ALA A 46 -4.79 5.99 0.63
CA ALA A 46 -5.05 5.64 2.02
C ALA A 46 -4.93 6.84 2.95
N GLY A 47 -3.91 7.69 2.77
CA GLY A 47 -3.72 8.94 3.52
C GLY A 47 -4.79 9.98 3.21
N LEU A 48 -5.13 10.16 1.94
CA LEU A 48 -6.20 11.05 1.48
C LEU A 48 -7.56 10.64 2.08
N SER A 49 -7.90 9.37 2.01
CA SER A 49 -9.14 8.82 2.58
C SER A 49 -9.17 8.94 4.11
N TRP A 50 -8.02 8.77 4.77
CA TRP A 50 -7.87 8.90 6.21
C TRP A 50 -8.18 10.33 6.67
N GLN A 51 -7.56 11.33 6.06
CA GLN A 51 -7.80 12.75 6.33
C GLN A 51 -9.25 13.12 6.04
N HIS A 52 -9.82 12.65 4.92
CA HIS A 52 -11.22 12.89 4.56
C HIS A 52 -12.19 12.36 5.62
N THR A 53 -11.95 11.16 6.12
CA THR A 53 -12.82 10.52 7.12
C THR A 53 -12.85 11.29 8.43
N HIS A 54 -11.74 11.92 8.82
CA HIS A 54 -11.56 12.60 10.09
C HIS A 54 -11.60 14.14 10.00
N ARG A 55 -12.01 14.70 8.85
CA ARG A 55 -12.06 16.16 8.59
C ARG A 55 -12.87 16.97 9.61
N ALA A 56 -13.85 16.35 10.28
CA ALA A 56 -14.69 16.96 11.29
C ALA A 56 -14.31 16.51 12.72
N GLY A 57 -13.10 16.01 12.92
CA GLY A 57 -12.60 15.46 14.17
C GLY A 57 -12.39 13.96 14.16
N ILE A 58 -11.67 13.46 15.16
CA ILE A 58 -11.30 12.04 15.25
C ILE A 58 -12.53 11.19 15.58
N LYS A 59 -12.88 10.28 14.67
CA LYS A 59 -13.97 9.32 14.82
C LYS A 59 -13.42 8.00 15.38
N TRP A 60 -13.34 7.87 16.69
CA TRP A 60 -12.70 6.74 17.37
C TRP A 60 -13.24 5.36 16.95
N LEU A 61 -14.55 5.22 16.75
CA LEU A 61 -15.13 3.96 16.29
C LEU A 61 -14.59 3.56 14.90
N THR A 62 -14.42 4.53 14.01
CA THR A 62 -13.83 4.30 12.68
C THR A 62 -12.35 3.95 12.79
N VAL A 63 -11.61 4.58 13.71
CA VAL A 63 -10.21 4.23 14.02
C VAL A 63 -10.12 2.77 14.43
N TRP A 64 -10.87 2.35 15.45
CA TRP A 64 -10.80 0.98 15.96
C TRP A 64 -11.26 -0.06 14.94
N ARG A 65 -12.32 0.24 14.18
CA ARG A 65 -12.75 -0.63 13.07
C ARG A 65 -11.65 -0.78 12.02
N ARG A 66 -10.96 0.32 11.67
CA ARG A 66 -9.83 0.27 10.72
C ARG A 66 -8.67 -0.55 11.27
N VAL A 67 -8.33 -0.36 12.54
CA VAL A 67 -7.29 -1.15 13.23
C VAL A 67 -7.62 -2.64 13.20
N ALA A 68 -8.84 -3.01 13.55
CA ALA A 68 -9.27 -4.40 13.56
C ALA A 68 -9.22 -5.02 12.15
N VAL A 69 -9.78 -4.33 11.14
CA VAL A 69 -9.87 -4.87 9.77
C VAL A 69 -8.50 -4.94 9.10
N LEU A 70 -7.71 -3.85 9.15
CA LEU A 70 -6.36 -3.85 8.56
C LEU A 70 -5.40 -4.74 9.34
N GLY A 71 -5.51 -4.77 10.67
CA GLY A 71 -4.70 -5.65 11.53
C GLY A 71 -4.96 -7.12 11.23
N ALA A 72 -6.23 -7.53 11.17
CA ALA A 72 -6.59 -8.90 10.80
C ALA A 72 -6.10 -9.25 9.38
N ALA A 73 -6.24 -8.33 8.41
CA ALA A 73 -5.76 -8.54 7.05
C ALA A 73 -4.22 -8.65 6.99
N ALA A 74 -3.50 -7.78 7.70
CA ALA A 74 -2.04 -7.79 7.77
C ALA A 74 -1.50 -9.08 8.40
N VAL A 75 -2.07 -9.50 9.52
CA VAL A 75 -1.71 -10.78 10.16
C VAL A 75 -2.06 -11.95 9.26
N GLY A 76 -3.25 -11.94 8.65
CA GLY A 76 -3.69 -13.00 7.73
C GLY A 76 -2.72 -13.18 6.55
N ILE A 77 -2.30 -12.08 5.91
CA ILE A 77 -1.35 -12.15 4.78
C ILE A 77 0.03 -12.63 5.22
N SER A 78 0.49 -12.24 6.43
CA SER A 78 1.74 -12.75 7.00
C SER A 78 1.69 -14.25 7.23
N ILE A 79 0.59 -14.76 7.78
CA ILE A 79 0.38 -16.21 8.02
C ILE A 79 0.35 -16.96 6.68
N VAL A 80 -0.46 -16.51 5.72
CA VAL A 80 -0.56 -17.17 4.41
C VAL A 80 0.79 -17.19 3.71
N THR A 81 1.50 -16.05 3.68
CA THR A 81 2.81 -15.98 3.01
C THR A 81 3.90 -16.75 3.75
N TYR A 82 3.78 -16.96 5.07
CA TYR A 82 4.67 -17.86 5.81
C TYR A 82 4.58 -19.28 5.31
N PHE A 83 3.36 -19.82 5.12
CA PHE A 83 3.16 -21.18 4.61
C PHE A 83 3.49 -21.30 3.11
N THR A 84 3.38 -20.23 2.34
CA THR A 84 3.63 -20.26 0.88
C THR A 84 5.10 -20.02 0.54
N PHE A 85 5.75 -19.07 1.21
CA PHE A 85 7.10 -18.59 0.86
C PHE A 85 8.14 -18.79 1.98
N GLY A 86 7.76 -19.33 3.13
CA GLY A 86 8.65 -19.62 4.26
C GLY A 86 9.43 -18.38 4.72
N PRO A 87 10.79 -18.40 4.63
CA PRO A 87 11.63 -17.28 5.08
C PRO A 87 11.36 -15.93 4.38
N TYR A 88 10.79 -15.98 3.18
CA TYR A 88 10.47 -14.80 2.36
C TYR A 88 9.08 -14.22 2.64
N MET A 89 8.41 -14.69 3.71
CA MET A 89 7.10 -14.20 4.14
C MET A 89 7.04 -12.68 4.27
N ILE A 90 5.83 -12.13 4.19
CA ILE A 90 5.58 -10.71 4.45
C ILE A 90 5.61 -10.47 5.97
N ARG A 91 6.70 -9.86 6.47
CA ARG A 91 6.83 -9.45 7.87
C ARG A 91 6.29 -8.06 8.13
N PHE A 92 6.55 -7.12 7.21
CA PHE A 92 6.05 -5.75 7.27
C PHE A 92 5.80 -5.24 5.84
N GLY A 93 4.62 -5.52 5.29
CA GLY A 93 4.20 -5.10 3.95
C GLY A 93 3.29 -3.88 3.98
N ILE A 94 2.71 -3.55 2.82
CA ILE A 94 1.92 -2.33 2.61
C ILE A 94 0.71 -2.23 3.56
N LEU A 95 0.03 -3.34 3.93
CA LEU A 95 -1.09 -3.30 4.87
C LEU A 95 -0.64 -2.94 6.29
N HIS A 96 0.52 -3.49 6.74
CA HIS A 96 1.14 -3.13 8.02
C HIS A 96 1.48 -1.64 8.04
N LEU A 97 2.07 -1.14 6.95
CA LEU A 97 2.43 0.26 6.81
C LEU A 97 1.19 1.17 6.86
N ILE A 98 0.12 0.85 6.11
CA ILE A 98 -1.12 1.65 6.12
C ILE A 98 -1.73 1.68 7.53
N LEU A 99 -1.73 0.56 8.24
CA LEU A 99 -2.21 0.49 9.63
C LEU A 99 -1.38 1.38 10.54
N MET A 100 -0.05 1.23 10.51
CA MET A 100 0.88 2.01 11.34
C MET A 100 0.78 3.50 11.05
N MET A 101 0.77 3.89 9.77
CA MET A 101 0.62 5.29 9.37
C MET A 101 -0.72 5.88 9.80
N SER A 102 -1.81 5.09 9.78
CA SER A 102 -3.11 5.54 10.28
C SER A 102 -3.07 5.87 11.78
N LEU A 103 -2.33 5.09 12.58
CA LEU A 103 -2.18 5.34 14.02
C LEU A 103 -1.23 6.51 14.31
N LEU A 104 -0.04 6.51 13.70
CA LEU A 104 0.97 7.53 13.91
C LEU A 104 0.55 8.92 13.44
N SER A 105 -0.35 8.98 12.47
CA SER A 105 -0.86 10.24 11.93
C SER A 105 -2.04 10.84 12.70
N LEU A 106 -2.57 10.16 13.72
CA LEU A 106 -3.70 10.68 14.52
C LEU A 106 -3.46 12.10 15.07
N PRO A 107 -2.30 12.44 15.66
CA PRO A 107 -2.04 13.79 16.12
C PRO A 107 -2.05 14.85 15.00
N LEU A 108 -1.68 14.45 13.79
CA LEU A 108 -1.61 15.36 12.65
C LEU A 108 -2.96 15.75 12.06
N LEU A 109 -4.03 14.97 12.37
CA LEU A 109 -5.38 15.20 11.85
C LEU A 109 -5.96 16.57 12.28
N SER A 110 -5.56 17.07 13.44
CA SER A 110 -6.00 18.34 14.01
C SER A 110 -5.04 19.51 13.74
N LEU A 111 -3.89 19.24 13.12
CA LEU A 111 -2.89 20.25 12.87
C LEU A 111 -3.12 20.98 11.53
N HIS A 112 -2.35 22.05 11.33
CA HIS A 112 -2.37 22.83 10.09
C HIS A 112 -2.06 21.91 8.87
N TRP A 113 -2.69 22.21 7.74
CA TRP A 113 -2.59 21.39 6.52
C TRP A 113 -1.13 21.14 6.05
N ALA A 114 -0.21 22.02 6.39
CA ALA A 114 1.22 21.88 6.04
C ALA A 114 1.94 20.83 6.91
N ALA A 115 1.42 20.46 8.09
CA ALA A 115 2.10 19.52 9.00
C ALA A 115 2.30 18.12 8.38
N PRO A 116 1.29 17.48 7.77
CA PRO A 116 1.51 16.23 7.04
C PRO A 116 2.50 16.37 5.90
N LEU A 117 2.50 17.50 5.17
CA LEU A 117 3.45 17.73 4.08
C LEU A 117 4.89 17.88 4.59
N ALA A 118 5.10 18.53 5.73
CA ALA A 118 6.41 18.59 6.36
C ALA A 118 6.92 17.20 6.77
N CYS A 119 6.05 16.36 7.33
CA CYS A 119 6.37 14.96 7.62
C CYS A 119 6.68 14.17 6.33
N ALA A 120 5.94 14.42 5.24
CA ALA A 120 6.21 13.80 3.96
C ALA A 120 7.60 14.17 3.41
N VAL A 121 7.98 15.46 3.49
CA VAL A 121 9.32 15.90 3.09
C VAL A 121 10.39 15.25 3.95
N ALA A 122 10.19 15.20 5.28
CA ALA A 122 11.15 14.57 6.20
C ALA A 122 11.37 13.09 5.92
N LEU A 123 10.30 12.32 5.66
CA LEU A 123 10.44 10.91 5.31
C LEU A 123 10.96 10.70 3.88
N GLY A 124 10.50 11.53 2.94
CA GLY A 124 10.89 11.44 1.53
C GLY A 124 12.36 11.82 1.29
N SER A 125 12.92 12.69 2.13
CA SER A 125 14.34 13.07 2.04
C SER A 125 15.28 11.88 2.20
N TYR A 126 14.84 10.81 2.85
CA TYR A 126 15.61 9.56 2.95
C TYR A 126 15.98 8.99 1.57
N PHE A 127 15.11 9.11 0.55
CA PHE A 127 15.43 8.67 -0.80
C PHE A 127 16.59 9.44 -1.45
N ILE A 128 16.85 10.65 -0.98
CA ILE A 128 17.91 11.53 -1.50
C ILE A 128 19.24 11.27 -0.78
N TRP A 129 19.17 11.01 0.54
CA TRP A 129 20.35 10.95 1.39
C TRP A 129 20.85 9.54 1.71
N ALA A 130 20.00 8.51 1.51
CA ALA A 130 20.36 7.14 1.84
C ALA A 130 20.78 6.36 0.59
N ASP A 131 21.97 5.79 0.61
CA ASP A 131 22.51 4.96 -0.47
C ASP A 131 21.94 3.54 -0.49
N GLY A 132 20.90 3.27 0.28
CA GLY A 132 20.26 1.96 0.33
C GLY A 132 19.82 1.52 1.73
N PRO A 133 19.56 0.22 1.93
CA PRO A 133 19.19 -0.31 3.23
C PRO A 133 20.34 -0.20 4.22
N ILE A 134 20.03 0.19 5.47
CA ILE A 134 21.02 0.21 6.54
C ILE A 134 21.26 -1.20 7.10
N GLN A 135 22.43 -1.45 7.63
CA GLN A 135 22.66 -2.62 8.46
C GLN A 135 21.93 -2.40 9.79
N GLY A 136 20.94 -3.24 10.08
CA GLY A 136 20.10 -3.04 11.25
C GLY A 136 19.47 -4.34 11.73
N SER A 137 19.07 -4.36 12.99
CA SER A 137 18.35 -5.47 13.60
C SER A 137 16.94 -5.56 13.03
N VAL A 138 16.38 -6.77 13.00
CA VAL A 138 14.98 -7.08 12.68
C VAL A 138 13.97 -6.23 13.48
N TRP A 139 14.33 -5.74 14.65
CA TRP A 139 13.51 -4.87 15.49
C TRP A 139 13.19 -3.50 14.87
N TRP A 140 14.05 -2.99 13.97
CA TRP A 140 13.88 -1.70 13.30
C TRP A 140 13.25 -1.82 11.89
N MET A 141 13.00 -3.05 11.42
CA MET A 141 12.47 -3.31 10.08
C MET A 141 11.14 -2.60 9.78
N TRP A 142 10.32 -2.34 10.78
CA TRP A 142 9.04 -1.65 10.60
C TRP A 142 9.20 -0.15 10.37
N PHE A 143 10.29 0.43 10.87
CA PHE A 143 10.51 1.87 10.84
C PHE A 143 11.42 2.29 9.68
N ILE A 144 12.56 1.63 9.51
CA ILE A 144 13.58 2.01 8.51
C ILE A 144 13.93 0.83 7.61
N TRP A 145 14.34 1.14 6.39
CA TRP A 145 14.75 0.13 5.43
C TRP A 145 16.05 -0.55 5.86
N THR A 146 15.97 -1.83 6.21
CA THR A 146 17.09 -2.65 6.64
C THR A 146 17.34 -3.82 5.68
N ASN A 147 18.58 -4.33 5.68
CA ASN A 147 18.97 -5.50 4.89
C ASN A 147 18.48 -6.84 5.48
N GLU A 148 18.08 -6.88 6.76
CA GLU A 148 17.59 -8.09 7.44
C GLU A 148 16.30 -8.68 6.82
N THR A 149 15.55 -7.87 6.07
CA THR A 149 14.34 -8.29 5.37
C THR A 149 14.55 -8.41 3.86
N ALA A 150 15.82 -8.39 3.41
CA ALA A 150 16.16 -8.62 2.02
C ALA A 150 15.61 -10.00 1.59
N GLY A 151 14.69 -9.99 0.61
CA GLY A 151 14.02 -11.21 0.11
C GLY A 151 12.57 -11.39 0.55
N SER A 152 12.02 -10.57 1.48
CA SER A 152 10.58 -10.57 1.72
C SER A 152 9.81 -10.18 0.44
N VAL A 153 8.75 -10.92 0.11
CA VAL A 153 7.97 -10.70 -1.13
C VAL A 153 7.26 -9.35 -1.16
N ASP A 154 6.96 -8.75 0.01
CA ASP A 154 6.55 -7.35 0.14
C ASP A 154 7.17 -6.78 1.41
N TYR A 155 8.03 -5.77 1.27
CA TYR A 155 8.64 -5.08 2.40
C TYR A 155 8.54 -3.57 2.21
N ARG A 156 7.82 -2.92 3.15
CA ARG A 156 7.51 -1.47 3.07
C ARG A 156 7.62 -0.81 4.45
N PRO A 157 8.83 -0.47 4.90
CA PRO A 157 9.02 0.24 6.17
C PRO A 157 8.48 1.67 6.12
N ILE A 158 8.23 2.27 7.29
CA ILE A 158 7.75 3.66 7.38
C ILE A 158 8.71 4.60 6.64
N MET A 159 10.00 4.48 6.90
CA MET A 159 11.01 5.25 6.19
C MET A 159 11.62 4.38 5.07
N PRO A 160 11.48 4.78 3.82
CA PRO A 160 10.95 6.05 3.32
C PRO A 160 9.45 6.06 2.95
N TRP A 161 8.78 4.93 2.87
CA TRP A 161 7.48 4.76 2.19
C TRP A 161 6.32 5.58 2.78
N GLY A 162 6.38 5.91 4.08
CA GLY A 162 5.35 6.70 4.77
C GLY A 162 5.11 8.09 4.18
N PHE A 163 6.08 8.63 3.40
CA PHE A 163 5.93 9.93 2.76
C PHE A 163 4.67 9.99 1.88
N ALA A 164 4.37 8.93 1.14
CA ALA A 164 3.24 8.91 0.21
C ALA A 164 1.89 9.00 0.94
N PHE A 165 1.78 8.39 2.12
CA PHE A 165 0.61 8.51 2.97
C PHE A 165 0.43 9.95 3.46
N PHE A 166 1.49 10.59 3.91
CA PHE A 166 1.44 11.98 4.37
C PHE A 166 1.18 12.98 3.23
N VAL A 167 1.71 12.73 2.02
CA VAL A 167 1.34 13.52 0.83
C VAL A 167 -0.16 13.43 0.58
N GLY A 168 -0.76 12.23 0.69
CA GLY A 168 -2.20 12.04 0.54
C GLY A 168 -3.01 12.81 1.59
N MET A 169 -2.59 12.79 2.87
CA MET A 169 -3.22 13.58 3.93
C MET A 169 -3.13 15.08 3.65
N GLY A 170 -1.93 15.57 3.36
CA GLY A 170 -1.69 16.98 3.07
C GLY A 170 -2.43 17.46 1.81
N ALA A 171 -2.48 16.64 0.77
CA ALA A 171 -3.25 16.94 -0.44
C ALA A 171 -4.73 17.15 -0.12
N HIS A 172 -5.36 16.25 0.67
CA HIS A 172 -6.75 16.43 1.08
C HIS A 172 -6.93 17.70 1.91
N ALA A 173 -6.07 17.94 2.89
CA ALA A 173 -6.15 19.11 3.74
C ALA A 173 -5.99 20.42 2.96
N LEU A 174 -5.03 20.46 2.02
CA LEU A 174 -4.83 21.59 1.12
C LEU A 174 -6.03 21.81 0.18
N MET A 175 -6.55 20.76 -0.45
CA MET A 175 -7.73 20.84 -1.33
C MET A 175 -8.96 21.34 -0.58
N THR A 176 -9.12 20.95 0.68
CA THR A 176 -10.20 21.46 1.56
C THR A 176 -9.98 22.95 1.85
N HIS A 177 -8.77 23.35 2.15
CA HIS A 177 -8.41 24.75 2.40
C HIS A 177 -8.67 25.64 1.17
N LEU A 178 -8.40 25.12 -0.02
CA LEU A 178 -8.64 25.81 -1.30
C LEU A 178 -10.08 25.69 -1.81
N ASN A 179 -11.00 25.10 -1.04
CA ASN A 179 -12.38 24.82 -1.45
C ASN A 179 -12.49 24.00 -2.75
N ALA A 180 -11.47 23.21 -3.09
CA ALA A 180 -11.41 22.45 -4.34
C ALA A 180 -12.41 21.28 -4.41
N PHE A 181 -13.03 20.88 -3.30
CA PHE A 181 -14.08 19.85 -3.24
C PHE A 181 -15.50 20.39 -3.51
N ALA A 182 -15.64 21.65 -3.90
CA ALA A 182 -16.96 22.28 -4.16
C ALA A 182 -17.66 21.77 -5.44
N TYR A 183 -17.10 20.76 -6.13
CA TYR A 183 -17.76 20.19 -7.30
C TYR A 183 -18.92 19.27 -6.88
N HIS A 184 -20.14 19.73 -7.15
CA HIS A 184 -21.41 19.04 -6.92
C HIS A 184 -22.06 18.59 -8.26
N GLY A 185 -21.25 18.18 -9.22
CA GLY A 185 -21.78 17.67 -10.48
C GLY A 185 -22.48 16.31 -10.32
N PRO A 186 -23.45 15.99 -11.21
CA PRO A 186 -24.15 14.70 -11.16
C PRO A 186 -23.15 13.55 -11.34
N GLU A 187 -23.33 12.47 -10.55
CA GLU A 187 -22.56 11.24 -10.74
C GLU A 187 -22.76 10.69 -12.16
N ARG A 188 -21.72 10.66 -12.94
CA ARG A 188 -21.75 10.07 -14.28
C ARG A 188 -21.80 8.55 -14.16
N GLY A 189 -22.68 7.89 -14.92
CA GLY A 189 -22.86 6.42 -14.84
C GLY A 189 -21.57 5.62 -14.99
N TRP A 190 -20.61 6.10 -15.78
CA TRP A 190 -19.31 5.46 -15.99
C TRP A 190 -18.38 5.52 -14.76
N THR A 191 -18.63 6.37 -13.75
CA THR A 191 -17.84 6.44 -12.52
C THR A 191 -18.24 5.36 -11.51
N ARG A 192 -19.42 4.75 -11.62
CA ARG A 192 -19.94 3.75 -10.69
C ARG A 192 -19.04 2.53 -10.50
N PRO A 193 -18.49 1.89 -11.55
CA PRO A 193 -17.57 0.75 -11.37
C PRO A 193 -16.29 1.14 -10.63
N PHE A 194 -15.75 2.33 -10.87
CA PHE A 194 -14.57 2.82 -10.16
C PHE A 194 -14.85 3.10 -8.68
N ALA A 195 -16.02 3.68 -8.40
CA ALA A 195 -16.48 3.93 -7.03
C ALA A 195 -16.71 2.60 -6.27
N PHE A 196 -17.27 1.58 -6.94
CA PHE A 196 -17.44 0.24 -6.40
C PHE A 196 -16.08 -0.39 -6.07
N ALA A 197 -15.14 -0.41 -7.02
CA ALA A 197 -13.79 -0.94 -6.82
C ALA A 197 -13.04 -0.19 -5.70
N GLY A 198 -13.21 1.14 -5.59
CA GLY A 198 -12.65 1.93 -4.51
C GLY A 198 -13.19 1.54 -3.13
N ARG A 199 -14.51 1.35 -3.00
CA ARG A 199 -15.14 0.92 -1.74
C ARG A 199 -14.75 -0.49 -1.31
N HIS A 200 -14.44 -1.37 -2.25
CA HIS A 200 -14.06 -2.77 -2.00
C HIS A 200 -12.57 -3.02 -2.21
N SER A 201 -11.76 -1.97 -2.22
CA SER A 201 -10.33 -2.04 -2.56
C SER A 201 -9.54 -3.04 -1.70
N LEU A 202 -9.82 -3.11 -0.39
CA LEU A 202 -9.17 -4.06 0.50
C LEU A 202 -9.56 -5.51 0.18
N ALA A 203 -10.84 -5.77 -0.09
CA ALA A 203 -11.29 -7.11 -0.45
C ALA A 203 -10.64 -7.57 -1.77
N ILE A 204 -10.64 -6.68 -2.78
CA ILE A 204 -9.97 -6.97 -4.06
C ILE A 204 -8.48 -7.20 -3.84
N TYR A 205 -7.83 -6.37 -2.99
CA TYR A 205 -6.42 -6.54 -2.64
C TYR A 205 -6.14 -7.90 -1.99
N LEU A 206 -7.01 -8.40 -1.13
CA LEU A 206 -6.79 -9.68 -0.44
C LEU A 206 -7.07 -10.91 -1.32
N ILE A 207 -8.07 -10.82 -2.21
CA ILE A 207 -8.53 -11.99 -2.98
C ILE A 207 -7.88 -12.13 -4.35
N HIS A 208 -7.30 -11.04 -4.94
CA HIS A 208 -6.77 -11.12 -6.31
C HIS A 208 -5.65 -12.14 -6.45
N GLN A 209 -4.67 -12.15 -5.53
CA GLN A 209 -3.53 -13.04 -5.61
C GLN A 209 -3.90 -14.52 -5.38
N PRO A 210 -4.70 -14.90 -4.37
CA PRO A 210 -5.23 -16.26 -4.27
C PRO A 210 -5.96 -16.73 -5.53
N ILE A 211 -6.76 -15.87 -6.16
CA ILE A 211 -7.49 -16.21 -7.40
C ILE A 211 -6.53 -16.44 -8.56
N LEU A 212 -5.57 -15.53 -8.76
CA LEU A 212 -4.56 -15.67 -9.82
C LEU A 212 -3.74 -16.95 -9.62
N PHE A 213 -3.25 -17.17 -8.41
CA PHE A 213 -2.44 -18.36 -8.08
C PHE A 213 -3.21 -19.66 -8.27
N ALA A 214 -4.48 -19.71 -7.85
CA ALA A 214 -5.36 -20.87 -8.08
C ALA A 214 -5.59 -21.09 -9.57
N GLY A 215 -5.82 -20.02 -10.34
CA GLY A 215 -6.00 -20.10 -11.80
C GLY A 215 -4.80 -20.71 -12.51
N PHE A 216 -3.58 -20.29 -12.16
CA PHE A 216 -2.35 -20.86 -12.73
C PHE A 216 -2.14 -22.32 -12.34
N ASN A 217 -2.42 -22.71 -11.09
CA ASN A 217 -2.32 -24.12 -10.67
C ASN A 217 -3.33 -24.99 -11.42
N ILE A 218 -4.59 -24.54 -11.56
CA ILE A 218 -5.61 -25.27 -12.31
C ILE A 218 -5.18 -25.40 -13.80
N TYR A 219 -4.75 -24.32 -14.41
CA TYR A 219 -4.29 -24.34 -15.80
C TYR A 219 -3.12 -25.32 -15.98
N GLY A 220 -2.11 -25.30 -15.09
CA GLY A 220 -0.98 -26.21 -15.13
C GLY A 220 -1.40 -27.67 -15.01
N PHE A 221 -2.44 -27.98 -14.23
CA PHE A 221 -2.95 -29.36 -14.10
C PHE A 221 -3.57 -29.90 -15.40
N PHE A 222 -4.11 -29.03 -16.27
CA PHE A 222 -4.72 -29.46 -17.55
C PHE A 222 -3.76 -29.44 -18.74
N VAL A 223 -2.62 -28.76 -18.64
CA VAL A 223 -1.69 -28.55 -19.78
C VAL A 223 -0.40 -29.38 -19.65
N VAL A 224 -0.11 -29.91 -18.48
CA VAL A 224 0.98 -30.84 -18.22
C VAL A 224 0.44 -32.26 -18.11
#